data_89516a697c265a9845c421e5033400b8
#
_entry.id   89516a697c265a9845c421e5033400b8
#
_cell.length_a   1.000
_cell.length_b   1.000
_cell.length_c   1.000
_cell.angle_alpha   90.00
_cell.angle_beta   90.00
_cell.angle_gamma   90.00
#
_symmetry.space_group_name_H-M   'P 1'
#
loop_
_entity.id
_entity.type
_entity.pdbx_description
1 polymer ?
#
loop_
_entity_poly.entity_id
_entity_poly.type
_entity_poly.pdbx_seq_one_letter_code
_entity_poly.pdbx_strand_id
1 'polypeptide(L)'
;MVLALVLFVVMYIFLLALPEKRPYVALIAAGVFILLGILPLGNVIKAVDWNIILMLAGTMMVVQLFIESQMPALMAEGLLKAVPNIQWAVVVLSIFAGVISAFVDNVATVLMVAPVGLAVSKKLKTNPIPVLIAIAVSSNLQGAATLVGDTTSILLGGYAKMSFNDFFVFMGKPGIALSVEVGAAMTIPVLLFLFRKSKDPVHEEITTKVTDFVPSLLMIGVIMTLIIASQFENKPQLTNGFICMGYAVIGIIYRAIREKSTDVVKRAIQAIDFNTLLLLIGLFVVISGITEAGVIDAIAELFVRLGGSSVFVMYTMIVFVSVIISAFVDNIPYVATMLPVVQGIANSMGVEPYVLYFGLLIGATLGGNLTPVGASANIAAIGILNKEGYKVSSKDFFRIGIPFTLIAVFSGYIITWLIWG
;
A
#
# COMPACT_ATOMS: atom_id res chain seq x y z
N MET A 1 13.93 -27.39 9.70
CA MET A 1 12.53 -26.96 9.85
C MET A 1 12.24 -26.34 11.21
N VAL A 2 12.25 -27.08 12.36
CA VAL A 2 11.84 -26.54 13.67
C VAL A 2 12.62 -25.28 14.09
N LEU A 3 13.95 -25.27 13.95
CA LEU A 3 14.77 -24.11 14.27
C LEU A 3 14.40 -22.88 13.44
N ALA A 4 14.19 -23.05 12.12
CA ALA A 4 13.79 -21.97 11.23
C ALA A 4 12.41 -21.41 11.60
N LEU A 5 11.46 -22.28 11.96
CA LEU A 5 10.14 -21.86 12.43
C LEU A 5 10.24 -21.05 13.75
N VAL A 6 11.03 -21.53 14.73
CA VAL A 6 11.20 -20.82 16.00
C VAL A 6 11.82 -19.45 15.78
N LEU A 7 12.88 -19.33 14.98
CA LEU A 7 13.52 -18.05 14.66
C LEU A 7 12.57 -17.12 13.94
N PHE A 8 11.77 -17.64 13.01
CA PHE A 8 10.76 -16.88 12.29
C PHE A 8 9.68 -16.34 13.24
N VAL A 9 9.14 -17.16 14.14
CA VAL A 9 8.15 -16.74 15.15
C VAL A 9 8.74 -15.68 16.09
N VAL A 10 9.98 -15.89 16.55
CA VAL A 10 10.69 -14.92 17.40
C VAL A 10 10.87 -13.59 16.66
N MET A 11 11.28 -13.63 15.39
CA MET A 11 11.37 -12.40 14.57
C MET A 11 10.03 -11.67 14.52
N TYR A 12 8.91 -12.39 14.26
CA TYR A 12 7.59 -11.75 14.21
C TYR A 12 7.16 -11.14 15.55
N ILE A 13 7.46 -11.80 16.67
CA ILE A 13 7.21 -11.23 18.00
C ILE A 13 7.96 -9.91 18.16
N PHE A 14 9.23 -9.85 17.74
CA PHE A 14 10.00 -8.60 17.81
C PHE A 14 9.53 -7.55 16.79
N LEU A 15 9.08 -7.93 15.60
CA LEU A 15 8.49 -6.99 14.62
C LEU A 15 7.23 -6.30 15.19
N LEU A 16 6.45 -7.02 16.00
CA LEU A 16 5.26 -6.50 16.66
C LEU A 16 5.62 -5.66 17.91
N ALA A 17 6.56 -6.13 18.70
CA ALA A 17 6.95 -5.48 19.96
C ALA A 17 7.78 -4.18 19.74
N LEU A 18 8.49 -4.08 18.61
CA LEU A 18 9.43 -3.01 18.31
C LEU A 18 9.15 -2.35 16.94
N PRO A 19 8.00 -1.67 16.76
CA PRO A 19 7.58 -1.14 15.47
C PRO A 19 8.57 -0.15 14.83
N GLU A 20 9.26 0.65 15.63
CA GLU A 20 10.28 1.60 15.14
C GLU A 20 11.59 0.92 14.72
N LYS A 21 11.82 -0.33 15.15
CA LYS A 21 13.06 -1.08 14.89
C LYS A 21 12.86 -2.27 13.94
N ARG A 22 11.73 -2.36 13.27
CA ARG A 22 11.40 -3.46 12.33
C ARG A 22 12.51 -3.77 11.32
N PRO A 23 13.15 -2.79 10.65
CA PRO A 23 14.22 -3.07 9.71
C PRO A 23 15.39 -3.81 10.34
N TYR A 24 15.80 -3.37 11.52
CA TYR A 24 16.92 -3.98 12.26
C TYR A 24 16.56 -5.40 12.70
N VAL A 25 15.33 -5.63 13.16
CA VAL A 25 14.85 -6.96 13.54
C VAL A 25 14.92 -7.92 12.36
N ALA A 26 14.42 -7.51 11.18
CA ALA A 26 14.44 -8.32 9.98
C ALA A 26 15.88 -8.61 9.49
N LEU A 27 16.77 -7.60 9.49
CA LEU A 27 18.16 -7.77 9.08
C LEU A 27 18.95 -8.65 10.05
N ILE A 28 18.74 -8.53 11.37
CA ILE A 28 19.35 -9.40 12.38
C ILE A 28 18.87 -10.84 12.18
N ALA A 29 17.58 -11.05 11.99
CA ALA A 29 17.03 -12.36 11.71
C ALA A 29 17.63 -12.95 10.43
N ALA A 30 17.71 -12.17 9.35
CA ALA A 30 18.37 -12.57 8.10
C ALA A 30 19.85 -12.99 8.34
N GLY A 31 20.58 -12.19 9.12
CA GLY A 31 21.97 -12.52 9.51
C GLY A 31 22.06 -13.83 10.28
N VAL A 32 21.14 -14.09 11.22
CA VAL A 32 21.08 -15.35 11.98
C VAL A 32 20.77 -16.54 11.05
N PHE A 33 19.85 -16.38 10.09
CA PHE A 33 19.53 -17.43 9.11
C PHE A 33 20.76 -17.81 8.26
N ILE A 34 21.53 -16.80 7.85
CA ILE A 34 22.77 -17.00 7.08
C ILE A 34 23.84 -17.69 7.94
N LEU A 35 24.09 -17.20 9.16
CA LEU A 35 25.12 -17.71 10.05
C LEU A 35 24.85 -19.17 10.47
N LEU A 36 23.58 -19.55 10.62
CA LEU A 36 23.18 -20.94 10.94
C LEU A 36 23.13 -21.84 9.69
N GLY A 37 23.43 -21.30 8.50
CA GLY A 37 23.42 -22.07 7.25
C GLY A 37 22.00 -22.49 6.81
N ILE A 38 20.94 -21.87 7.35
CA ILE A 38 19.56 -22.12 6.92
C ILE A 38 19.38 -21.59 5.48
N LEU A 39 19.96 -20.42 5.17
CA LEU A 39 20.08 -19.91 3.81
C LEU A 39 21.58 -19.83 3.43
N PRO A 40 22.01 -20.56 2.38
CA PRO A 40 23.40 -20.47 1.89
C PRO A 40 23.73 -19.05 1.42
N LEU A 41 24.96 -18.58 1.71
CA LEU A 41 25.45 -17.23 1.31
C LEU A 41 25.29 -16.95 -0.19
N GLY A 42 25.48 -17.97 -1.04
CA GLY A 42 25.32 -17.85 -2.49
C GLY A 42 23.89 -17.54 -2.96
N ASN A 43 22.89 -17.77 -2.09
CA ASN A 43 21.47 -17.55 -2.38
C ASN A 43 20.96 -16.20 -1.87
N VAL A 44 21.70 -15.50 -1.01
CA VAL A 44 21.26 -14.25 -0.36
C VAL A 44 20.90 -13.17 -1.38
N ILE A 45 21.77 -12.93 -2.39
CA ILE A 45 21.51 -11.92 -3.42
C ILE A 45 20.29 -12.30 -4.29
N LYS A 46 20.12 -13.61 -4.54
CA LYS A 46 18.99 -14.14 -5.33
C LYS A 46 17.67 -14.14 -4.55
N ALA A 47 17.73 -14.22 -3.23
CA ALA A 47 16.57 -14.16 -2.36
C ALA A 47 15.88 -12.79 -2.40
N VAL A 48 16.63 -11.70 -2.61
CA VAL A 48 16.12 -10.34 -2.65
C VAL A 48 15.53 -10.06 -4.04
N ASP A 49 14.26 -9.63 -4.09
CA ASP A 49 13.67 -9.12 -5.32
C ASP A 49 14.12 -7.66 -5.55
N TRP A 50 15.20 -7.51 -6.32
CA TRP A 50 15.78 -6.19 -6.64
C TRP A 50 14.84 -5.34 -7.50
N ASN A 51 13.94 -5.94 -8.28
CA ASN A 51 12.95 -5.19 -9.05
C ASN A 51 12.00 -4.42 -8.12
N ILE A 52 11.51 -5.08 -7.07
CA ILE A 52 10.67 -4.46 -6.04
C ILE A 52 11.42 -3.32 -5.34
N ILE A 53 12.66 -3.55 -4.93
CA ILE A 53 13.48 -2.54 -4.24
C ILE A 53 13.70 -1.30 -5.12
N LEU A 54 14.05 -1.50 -6.40
CA LEU A 54 14.25 -0.40 -7.36
C LEU A 54 12.94 0.32 -7.70
N MET A 55 11.82 -0.41 -7.83
CA MET A 55 10.51 0.19 -8.05
C MET A 55 10.14 1.13 -6.90
N LEU A 56 10.25 0.65 -5.65
CA LEU A 56 9.93 1.44 -4.47
C LEU A 56 10.82 2.67 -4.37
N ALA A 57 12.14 2.52 -4.47
CA ALA A 57 13.04 3.65 -4.40
C ALA A 57 12.78 4.68 -5.51
N GLY A 58 12.57 4.22 -6.74
CA GLY A 58 12.31 5.07 -7.90
C GLY A 58 10.97 5.83 -7.78
N THR A 59 9.90 5.12 -7.43
CA THR A 59 8.58 5.74 -7.26
C THR A 59 8.58 6.76 -6.13
N MET A 60 9.17 6.47 -4.97
CA MET A 60 9.28 7.42 -3.85
C MET A 60 9.97 8.73 -4.25
N MET A 61 11.05 8.65 -5.04
CA MET A 61 11.76 9.84 -5.52
C MET A 61 10.92 10.65 -6.53
N VAL A 62 10.23 9.99 -7.47
CA VAL A 62 9.35 10.69 -8.44
C VAL A 62 8.17 11.34 -7.71
N VAL A 63 7.58 10.64 -6.76
CA VAL A 63 6.49 11.13 -5.91
C VAL A 63 6.92 12.34 -5.11
N GLN A 64 8.14 12.37 -4.56
CA GLN A 64 8.67 13.54 -3.85
C GLN A 64 8.72 14.78 -4.75
N LEU A 65 9.19 14.63 -5.99
CA LEU A 65 9.20 15.73 -6.95
C LEU A 65 7.77 16.23 -7.27
N PHE A 66 6.83 15.28 -7.36
CA PHE A 66 5.41 15.58 -7.59
C PHE A 66 4.78 16.32 -6.40
N ILE A 67 5.10 15.94 -5.16
CA ILE A 67 4.70 16.66 -3.94
C ILE A 67 5.25 18.08 -3.96
N GLU A 68 6.55 18.26 -4.21
CA GLU A 68 7.22 19.55 -4.23
C GLU A 68 6.68 20.50 -5.32
N SER A 69 6.10 19.96 -6.40
CA SER A 69 5.45 20.77 -7.43
C SER A 69 4.15 21.45 -6.98
N GLN A 70 3.60 21.03 -5.85
CA GLN A 70 2.30 21.42 -5.30
C GLN A 70 1.09 21.13 -6.23
N MET A 71 1.28 20.35 -7.27
CA MET A 71 0.19 19.95 -8.17
C MET A 71 -0.94 19.21 -7.42
N PRO A 72 -0.66 18.24 -6.49
CA PRO A 72 -1.72 17.60 -5.73
C PRO A 72 -2.56 18.56 -4.89
N ALA A 73 -1.93 19.59 -4.31
CA ALA A 73 -2.64 20.60 -3.53
C ALA A 73 -3.54 21.45 -4.43
N LEU A 74 -3.04 21.88 -5.60
CA LEU A 74 -3.84 22.60 -6.60
C LEU A 74 -5.06 21.78 -7.04
N MET A 75 -4.86 20.48 -7.31
CA MET A 75 -5.96 19.58 -7.71
C MET A 75 -7.01 19.45 -6.60
N ALA A 76 -6.58 19.28 -5.35
CA ALA A 76 -7.46 19.19 -4.19
C ALA A 76 -8.25 20.49 -3.96
N GLU A 77 -7.61 21.66 -4.03
CA GLU A 77 -8.28 22.97 -3.94
C GLU A 77 -9.30 23.15 -5.07
N GLY A 78 -8.93 22.75 -6.30
CA GLY A 78 -9.83 22.81 -7.46
C GLY A 78 -11.10 21.98 -7.27
N LEU A 79 -10.97 20.78 -6.70
CA LEU A 79 -12.10 19.92 -6.37
C LEU A 79 -12.97 20.50 -5.25
N LEU A 80 -12.35 21.10 -4.23
CA LEU A 80 -13.07 21.73 -3.11
C LEU A 80 -13.88 22.95 -3.53
N LYS A 81 -13.44 23.70 -4.55
CA LYS A 81 -14.20 24.82 -5.12
C LYS A 81 -15.56 24.38 -5.72
N ALA A 82 -15.66 23.14 -6.16
CA ALA A 82 -16.85 22.59 -6.81
C ALA A 82 -17.87 21.99 -5.84
N VAL A 83 -17.55 21.84 -4.54
CA VAL A 83 -18.42 21.17 -3.58
C VAL A 83 -19.24 22.14 -2.72
N PRO A 84 -20.51 21.82 -2.42
CA PRO A 84 -21.41 22.75 -1.75
C PRO A 84 -21.21 22.83 -0.22
N ASN A 85 -20.71 21.79 0.41
CA ASN A 85 -20.61 21.70 1.87
C ASN A 85 -19.55 20.70 2.34
N ILE A 86 -19.30 20.66 3.66
CA ILE A 86 -18.28 19.80 4.29
C ILE A 86 -18.52 18.32 4.00
N GLN A 87 -19.75 17.84 3.99
CA GLN A 87 -20.07 16.45 3.70
C GLN A 87 -19.48 16.03 2.34
N TRP A 88 -19.73 16.81 1.29
CA TRP A 88 -19.18 16.56 -0.03
C TRP A 88 -17.69 16.83 -0.13
N ALA A 89 -17.18 17.81 0.62
CA ALA A 89 -15.74 18.08 0.70
C ALA A 89 -14.97 16.84 1.21
N VAL A 90 -15.46 16.19 2.28
CA VAL A 90 -14.85 14.96 2.80
C VAL A 90 -14.92 13.83 1.79
N VAL A 91 -16.08 13.60 1.18
CA VAL A 91 -16.25 12.54 0.17
C VAL A 91 -15.31 12.75 -1.01
N VAL A 92 -15.27 13.98 -1.55
CA VAL A 92 -14.43 14.28 -2.72
C VAL A 92 -12.94 14.21 -2.39
N LEU A 93 -12.50 14.71 -1.22
CA LEU A 93 -11.11 14.57 -0.78
C LEU A 93 -10.73 13.11 -0.52
N SER A 94 -11.66 12.31 0.00
CA SER A 94 -11.44 10.87 0.21
C SER A 94 -11.30 10.13 -1.12
N ILE A 95 -12.19 10.39 -2.08
CA ILE A 95 -12.09 9.82 -3.44
C ILE A 95 -10.78 10.28 -4.10
N PHE A 96 -10.46 11.56 -4.02
CA PHE A 96 -9.24 12.12 -4.58
C PHE A 96 -7.99 11.47 -3.97
N ALA A 97 -7.94 11.35 -2.64
CA ALA A 97 -6.84 10.66 -1.97
C ALA A 97 -6.74 9.20 -2.44
N GLY A 98 -7.85 8.50 -2.59
CA GLY A 98 -7.86 7.14 -3.12
C GLY A 98 -7.31 7.07 -4.55
N VAL A 99 -7.82 7.89 -5.46
CA VAL A 99 -7.37 7.93 -6.87
C VAL A 99 -5.88 8.26 -6.98
N ILE A 100 -5.39 9.22 -6.20
CA ILE A 100 -3.94 9.51 -6.16
C ILE A 100 -3.18 8.30 -5.59
N SER A 101 -3.69 7.66 -4.54
CA SER A 101 -3.03 6.54 -3.90
C SER A 101 -2.99 5.27 -4.76
N ALA A 102 -3.85 5.16 -5.75
CA ALA A 102 -3.72 4.09 -6.74
C ALA A 102 -2.41 4.15 -7.54
N PHE A 103 -1.73 5.32 -7.56
CA PHE A 103 -0.48 5.55 -8.31
C PHE A 103 0.67 6.06 -7.45
N VAL A 104 0.39 6.43 -6.21
CA VAL A 104 1.30 7.04 -5.24
C VAL A 104 1.14 6.32 -3.92
N ASP A 105 2.24 6.04 -3.25
CA ASP A 105 2.24 5.44 -1.91
C ASP A 105 1.20 6.10 -0.98
N ASN A 106 0.53 5.29 -0.18
CA ASN A 106 -0.58 5.71 0.67
C ASN A 106 -0.16 6.74 1.75
N VAL A 107 1.06 6.64 2.31
CA VAL A 107 1.59 7.61 3.28
C VAL A 107 1.84 8.95 2.60
N ALA A 108 2.51 8.93 1.45
CA ALA A 108 2.78 10.14 0.66
C ALA A 108 1.47 10.83 0.26
N THR A 109 0.46 10.07 -0.15
CA THR A 109 -0.87 10.58 -0.48
C THR A 109 -1.52 11.29 0.72
N VAL A 110 -1.46 10.69 1.91
CA VAL A 110 -1.97 11.33 3.13
C VAL A 110 -1.21 12.63 3.42
N LEU A 111 0.11 12.62 3.32
CA LEU A 111 0.94 13.83 3.54
C LEU A 111 0.61 14.96 2.55
N MET A 112 0.13 14.64 1.34
CA MET A 112 -0.30 15.61 0.33
C MET A 112 -1.72 16.14 0.57
N VAL A 113 -2.67 15.26 0.84
CA VAL A 113 -4.10 15.60 0.83
C VAL A 113 -4.60 16.03 2.22
N ALA A 114 -4.09 15.42 3.29
CA ALA A 114 -4.53 15.72 4.64
C ALA A 114 -4.31 17.19 5.08
N PRO A 115 -3.20 17.88 4.71
CA PRO A 115 -3.06 19.31 5.00
C PRO A 115 -4.17 20.16 4.39
N VAL A 116 -4.67 19.83 3.20
CA VAL A 116 -5.79 20.54 2.55
C VAL A 116 -7.08 20.33 3.35
N GLY A 117 -7.39 19.06 3.71
CA GLY A 117 -8.54 18.76 4.57
C GLY A 117 -8.46 19.42 5.95
N LEU A 118 -7.27 19.51 6.53
CA LEU A 118 -7.02 20.22 7.78
C LEU A 118 -7.26 21.73 7.65
N ALA A 119 -6.75 22.37 6.60
CA ALA A 119 -6.92 23.79 6.34
C ALA A 119 -8.39 24.16 6.20
N VAL A 120 -9.15 23.40 5.42
CA VAL A 120 -10.62 23.57 5.27
C VAL A 120 -11.33 23.44 6.61
N SER A 121 -11.01 22.39 7.37
CA SER A 121 -11.64 22.16 8.68
C SER A 121 -11.35 23.30 9.68
N LYS A 122 -10.11 23.83 9.70
CA LYS A 122 -9.74 24.98 10.52
C LYS A 122 -10.48 26.26 10.12
N LYS A 123 -10.55 26.54 8.82
CA LYS A 123 -11.26 27.70 8.26
C LYS A 123 -12.74 27.70 8.64
N LEU A 124 -13.37 26.54 8.60
CA LEU A 124 -14.79 26.35 8.96
C LEU A 124 -15.02 26.09 10.45
N LYS A 125 -13.94 26.11 11.27
CA LYS A 125 -13.99 25.84 12.72
C LYS A 125 -14.64 24.51 13.08
N THR A 126 -14.44 23.48 12.23
CA THR A 126 -14.96 22.14 12.42
C THR A 126 -13.85 21.18 12.88
N ASN A 127 -14.25 20.03 13.43
CA ASN A 127 -13.28 19.03 13.88
C ASN A 127 -12.60 18.35 12.67
N PRO A 128 -11.25 18.46 12.52
CA PRO A 128 -10.53 17.85 11.41
C PRO A 128 -10.32 16.35 11.56
N ILE A 129 -10.47 15.78 12.76
CA ILE A 129 -10.18 14.36 13.03
C ILE A 129 -10.92 13.44 12.06
N PRO A 130 -12.27 13.54 11.89
CA PRO A 130 -12.98 12.64 10.99
C PRO A 130 -12.56 12.81 9.52
N VAL A 131 -12.23 14.03 9.11
CA VAL A 131 -11.82 14.34 7.72
C VAL A 131 -10.51 13.64 7.38
N LEU A 132 -9.50 13.78 8.26
CA LEU A 132 -8.18 13.19 8.01
C LEU A 132 -8.22 11.66 8.11
N ILE A 133 -9.05 11.10 9.00
CA ILE A 133 -9.24 9.64 9.07
C ILE A 133 -9.88 9.15 7.75
N ALA A 134 -10.91 9.82 7.23
CA ALA A 134 -11.55 9.42 5.98
C ALA A 134 -10.57 9.46 4.78
N ILE A 135 -9.70 10.49 4.72
CA ILE A 135 -8.62 10.58 3.72
C ILE A 135 -7.65 9.40 3.86
N ALA A 136 -7.21 9.09 5.09
CA ALA A 136 -6.25 8.02 5.34
C ALA A 136 -6.77 6.64 4.94
N VAL A 137 -7.99 6.27 5.38
CA VAL A 137 -8.57 4.97 5.07
C VAL A 137 -8.89 4.81 3.58
N SER A 138 -9.24 5.91 2.88
CA SER A 138 -9.46 5.90 1.43
C SER A 138 -8.16 5.75 0.65
N SER A 139 -7.09 6.43 1.09
CA SER A 139 -5.75 6.29 0.54
C SER A 139 -5.26 4.85 0.65
N ASN A 140 -5.31 4.26 1.85
CA ASN A 140 -4.87 2.89 2.05
C ASN A 140 -5.68 1.86 1.24
N LEU A 141 -6.99 2.08 1.05
CA LEU A 141 -7.85 1.17 0.28
C LEU A 141 -7.44 1.10 -1.18
N GLN A 142 -7.35 2.25 -1.86
CA GLN A 142 -7.12 2.28 -3.31
C GLN A 142 -5.66 2.07 -3.70
N GLY A 143 -4.72 2.12 -2.76
CA GLY A 143 -3.34 1.69 -2.99
C GLY A 143 -3.23 0.26 -3.54
N ALA A 144 -4.19 -0.62 -3.21
CA ALA A 144 -4.26 -1.98 -3.74
C ALA A 144 -4.73 -2.08 -5.21
N ALA A 145 -5.20 -0.99 -5.82
CA ALA A 145 -5.81 -1.04 -7.16
C ALA A 145 -4.81 -1.21 -8.30
N THR A 146 -3.57 -0.76 -8.13
CA THR A 146 -2.55 -0.84 -9.20
C THR A 146 -1.22 -1.38 -8.67
N LEU A 147 -0.35 -1.77 -9.60
CA LEU A 147 0.98 -2.30 -9.28
C LEU A 147 1.84 -1.34 -8.45
N VAL A 148 1.66 -0.03 -8.58
CA VAL A 148 2.54 0.99 -7.98
C VAL A 148 1.89 1.78 -6.84
N GLY A 149 0.63 1.52 -6.53
CA GLY A 149 -0.13 2.29 -5.54
C GLY A 149 0.27 2.00 -4.10
N ASP A 150 0.61 0.75 -3.78
CA ASP A 150 1.04 0.35 -2.43
C ASP A 150 2.15 -0.71 -2.52
N THR A 151 2.99 -0.75 -1.48
CA THR A 151 4.04 -1.77 -1.34
C THR A 151 3.50 -3.19 -1.42
N THR A 152 2.32 -3.46 -0.86
CA THR A 152 1.66 -4.78 -0.91
C THR A 152 1.29 -5.20 -2.33
N SER A 153 0.88 -4.25 -3.17
CA SER A 153 0.62 -4.48 -4.60
C SER A 153 1.89 -4.76 -5.38
N ILE A 154 2.97 -4.02 -5.08
CA ILE A 154 4.29 -4.25 -5.69
C ILE A 154 4.80 -5.65 -5.31
N LEU A 155 4.62 -6.08 -4.05
CA LEU A 155 4.97 -7.43 -3.58
C LEU A 155 4.18 -8.51 -4.33
N LEU A 156 2.86 -8.35 -4.45
CA LEU A 156 2.03 -9.28 -5.23
C LEU A 156 2.48 -9.33 -6.68
N GLY A 157 2.67 -8.17 -7.32
CA GLY A 157 3.10 -8.07 -8.71
C GLY A 157 4.44 -8.75 -8.97
N GLY A 158 5.41 -8.54 -8.09
CA GLY A 158 6.72 -9.20 -8.18
C GLY A 158 6.61 -10.72 -7.97
N TYR A 159 5.93 -11.15 -6.93
CA TYR A 159 5.80 -12.56 -6.56
C TYR A 159 4.99 -13.36 -7.60
N ALA A 160 3.83 -12.87 -8.00
CA ALA A 160 2.95 -13.50 -8.99
C ALA A 160 3.34 -13.18 -10.45
N LYS A 161 4.45 -12.43 -10.66
CA LYS A 161 4.95 -11.98 -11.96
C LYS A 161 3.91 -11.22 -12.78
N MET A 162 3.06 -10.45 -12.10
CA MET A 162 2.04 -9.63 -12.72
C MET A 162 2.64 -8.31 -13.22
N SER A 163 2.23 -7.92 -14.42
CA SER A 163 2.53 -6.62 -15.00
C SER A 163 1.57 -5.54 -14.50
N PHE A 164 1.82 -4.27 -14.86
CA PHE A 164 0.90 -3.18 -14.50
C PHE A 164 -0.51 -3.41 -15.06
N ASN A 165 -0.63 -3.88 -16.31
CA ASN A 165 -1.92 -4.11 -16.96
C ASN A 165 -2.69 -5.29 -16.33
N ASP A 166 -2.00 -6.25 -15.73
CA ASP A 166 -2.62 -7.42 -15.11
C ASP A 166 -3.46 -7.07 -13.88
N PHE A 167 -3.20 -5.91 -13.27
CA PHE A 167 -4.06 -5.38 -12.21
C PHE A 167 -5.45 -5.00 -12.73
N PHE A 168 -5.57 -4.62 -14.01
CA PHE A 168 -6.84 -4.22 -14.66
C PHE A 168 -7.50 -5.38 -15.41
N VAL A 169 -6.71 -6.09 -16.23
CA VAL A 169 -7.18 -7.25 -16.98
C VAL A 169 -6.11 -8.35 -16.90
N PHE A 170 -6.47 -9.48 -16.32
CA PHE A 170 -5.58 -10.61 -16.11
C PHE A 170 -6.23 -11.90 -16.61
N MET A 171 -5.53 -12.66 -17.46
CA MET A 171 -6.02 -13.92 -18.03
C MET A 171 -7.41 -13.81 -18.68
N GLY A 172 -7.70 -12.65 -19.31
CA GLY A 172 -8.99 -12.38 -19.96
C GLY A 172 -10.14 -12.07 -19.01
N LYS A 173 -9.89 -11.97 -17.71
CA LYS A 173 -10.86 -11.57 -16.68
C LYS A 173 -10.51 -10.19 -16.11
N PRO A 174 -11.46 -9.46 -15.50
CA PRO A 174 -11.14 -8.28 -14.73
C PRO A 174 -10.14 -8.59 -13.61
N GLY A 175 -9.09 -7.78 -13.50
CA GLY A 175 -8.07 -7.90 -12.46
C GLY A 175 -8.54 -7.39 -11.10
N ILE A 176 -7.63 -7.37 -10.13
CA ILE A 176 -7.89 -6.96 -8.75
C ILE A 176 -8.38 -5.50 -8.65
N ALA A 177 -7.96 -4.62 -9.60
CA ALA A 177 -8.38 -3.23 -9.65
C ALA A 177 -9.89 -3.08 -9.57
N LEU A 178 -10.66 -3.91 -10.31
CA LEU A 178 -12.12 -3.82 -10.27
C LEU A 178 -12.67 -4.12 -8.87
N SER A 179 -12.15 -5.13 -8.19
CA SER A 179 -12.61 -5.48 -6.83
C SER A 179 -12.32 -4.35 -5.82
N VAL A 180 -11.16 -3.71 -5.94
CA VAL A 180 -10.76 -2.57 -5.10
C VAL A 180 -11.62 -1.35 -5.39
N GLU A 181 -11.84 -1.01 -6.67
CA GLU A 181 -12.63 0.16 -7.06
C GLU A 181 -14.12 0.01 -6.73
N VAL A 182 -14.68 -1.20 -6.85
CA VAL A 182 -16.04 -1.46 -6.37
C VAL A 182 -16.09 -1.29 -4.85
N GLY A 183 -15.10 -1.81 -4.12
CA GLY A 183 -14.96 -1.56 -2.68
C GLY A 183 -14.94 -0.07 -2.37
N ALA A 184 -14.14 0.72 -3.09
CA ALA A 184 -14.04 2.16 -2.93
C ALA A 184 -15.38 2.87 -3.22
N ALA A 185 -16.05 2.53 -4.31
CA ALA A 185 -17.35 3.08 -4.65
C ALA A 185 -18.41 2.81 -3.57
N MET A 186 -18.39 1.60 -2.97
CA MET A 186 -19.31 1.24 -1.89
C MET A 186 -19.03 1.96 -0.57
N THR A 187 -17.85 2.55 -0.39
CA THR A 187 -17.56 3.40 0.80
C THR A 187 -18.19 4.79 0.70
N ILE A 188 -18.51 5.28 -0.51
CA ILE A 188 -19.11 6.61 -0.72
C ILE A 188 -20.44 6.78 0.05
N PRO A 189 -21.43 5.88 -0.04
CA PRO A 189 -22.63 5.94 0.77
C PRO A 189 -22.35 5.96 2.28
N VAL A 190 -21.34 5.21 2.72
CA VAL A 190 -20.93 5.17 4.13
C VAL A 190 -20.42 6.52 4.58
N LEU A 191 -19.53 7.15 3.81
CA LEU A 191 -19.04 8.50 4.11
C LEU A 191 -20.16 9.52 4.08
N LEU A 192 -21.04 9.49 3.08
CA LEU A 192 -22.21 10.37 3.02
C LEU A 192 -23.11 10.22 4.25
N PHE A 193 -23.31 9.00 4.74
CA PHE A 193 -24.08 8.75 5.95
C PHE A 193 -23.39 9.24 7.22
N LEU A 194 -22.09 9.01 7.36
CA LEU A 194 -21.32 9.42 8.53
C LEU A 194 -21.24 10.95 8.65
N PHE A 195 -21.09 11.65 7.52
CA PHE A 195 -20.99 13.12 7.46
C PHE A 195 -22.30 13.84 7.16
N ARG A 196 -23.49 13.15 7.23
CA ARG A 196 -24.79 13.72 6.88
C ARG A 196 -25.19 14.98 7.65
N LYS A 197 -24.59 15.20 8.83
CA LYS A 197 -24.85 16.38 9.67
C LYS A 197 -23.92 17.57 9.34
N SER A 198 -22.84 17.36 8.58
CA SER A 198 -21.84 18.38 8.25
C SER A 198 -22.26 19.13 6.99
N LYS A 199 -23.22 20.06 7.12
CA LYS A 199 -23.85 20.79 6.02
C LYS A 199 -23.35 22.22 5.86
N ASP A 200 -22.37 22.65 6.67
CA ASP A 200 -21.80 23.97 6.57
C ASP A 200 -21.22 24.20 5.17
N PRO A 201 -21.53 25.35 4.54
CA PRO A 201 -21.09 25.63 3.18
C PRO A 201 -19.56 25.77 3.11
N VAL A 202 -18.98 25.23 2.06
CA VAL A 202 -17.55 25.35 1.75
C VAL A 202 -17.38 26.41 0.66
N HIS A 203 -16.60 27.44 0.95
CA HIS A 203 -16.17 28.45 -0.01
C HIS A 203 -14.65 28.47 -0.02
N GLU A 204 -14.06 27.67 -0.92
CA GLU A 204 -12.62 27.59 -1.06
C GLU A 204 -12.18 28.30 -2.32
N GLU A 205 -11.10 29.10 -2.20
CA GLU A 205 -10.44 29.74 -3.33
C GLU A 205 -9.15 29.01 -3.62
N ILE A 206 -8.80 28.93 -4.90
CA ILE A 206 -7.52 28.35 -5.31
C ILE A 206 -6.42 29.34 -4.95
N THR A 207 -5.58 28.99 -3.98
CA THR A 207 -4.44 29.79 -3.53
C THR A 207 -3.11 29.23 -3.99
N THR A 208 -3.07 27.91 -4.24
CA THR A 208 -1.87 27.18 -4.67
C THR A 208 -1.49 27.58 -6.10
N LYS A 209 -0.22 27.91 -6.31
CA LYS A 209 0.37 28.22 -7.62
C LYS A 209 1.39 27.15 -8.00
N VAL A 210 1.10 26.43 -9.06
CA VAL A 210 2.05 25.49 -9.67
C VAL A 210 2.88 26.22 -10.71
N THR A 211 4.20 26.25 -10.51
CA THR A 211 5.15 26.88 -11.45
C THR A 211 5.92 25.87 -12.28
N ASP A 212 5.78 24.58 -11.96
CA ASP A 212 6.51 23.47 -12.58
C ASP A 212 5.60 22.27 -12.79
N PHE A 213 5.28 21.98 -14.06
CA PHE A 213 4.46 20.85 -14.48
C PHE A 213 5.27 19.58 -14.82
N VAL A 214 6.59 19.69 -14.92
CA VAL A 214 7.45 18.56 -15.32
C VAL A 214 7.35 17.38 -14.34
N PRO A 215 7.31 17.56 -13.01
CA PRO A 215 7.10 16.45 -12.10
C PRO A 215 5.80 15.67 -12.34
N SER A 216 4.72 16.36 -12.71
CA SER A 216 3.45 15.72 -13.09
C SER A 216 3.58 14.90 -14.37
N LEU A 217 4.32 15.44 -15.38
CA LEU A 217 4.61 14.71 -16.61
C LEU A 217 5.49 13.48 -16.36
N LEU A 218 6.47 13.57 -15.46
CA LEU A 218 7.29 12.43 -15.05
C LEU A 218 6.45 11.34 -14.39
N MET A 219 5.52 11.71 -13.50
CA MET A 219 4.61 10.76 -12.86
C MET A 219 3.74 10.04 -13.89
N ILE A 220 3.13 10.78 -14.82
CA ILE A 220 2.38 10.21 -15.95
C ILE A 220 3.29 9.34 -16.81
N GLY A 221 4.52 9.77 -17.06
CA GLY A 221 5.52 9.06 -17.84
C GLY A 221 5.87 7.68 -17.24
N VAL A 222 6.04 7.60 -15.91
CA VAL A 222 6.25 6.31 -15.22
C VAL A 222 5.10 5.36 -15.53
N ILE A 223 3.85 5.81 -15.30
CA ILE A 223 2.65 5.00 -15.49
C ILE A 223 2.53 4.55 -16.95
N MET A 224 2.64 5.47 -17.90
CA MET A 224 2.53 5.15 -19.32
C MET A 224 3.63 4.19 -19.79
N THR A 225 4.86 4.35 -19.29
CA THR A 225 5.97 3.46 -19.67
C THR A 225 5.78 2.06 -19.06
N LEU A 226 5.24 1.95 -17.83
CA LEU A 226 4.88 0.66 -17.24
C LEU A 226 3.75 -0.04 -18.03
N ILE A 227 2.74 0.72 -18.48
CA ILE A 227 1.68 0.22 -19.36
C ILE A 227 2.26 -0.31 -20.68
N ILE A 228 3.14 0.44 -21.31
CA ILE A 228 3.81 0.03 -22.56
C ILE A 228 4.69 -1.19 -22.32
N ALA A 229 5.50 -1.18 -21.24
CA ALA A 229 6.35 -2.31 -20.88
C ALA A 229 5.56 -3.59 -20.59
N SER A 230 4.30 -3.47 -20.16
CA SER A 230 3.40 -4.61 -19.93
C SER A 230 3.00 -5.34 -21.21
N GLN A 231 3.16 -4.72 -22.38
CA GLN A 231 2.86 -5.36 -23.69
C GLN A 231 3.98 -6.34 -24.13
N PHE A 232 5.14 -6.30 -23.48
CA PHE A 232 6.27 -7.15 -23.84
C PHE A 232 6.36 -8.35 -22.90
N GLU A 233 6.11 -9.55 -23.39
CA GLU A 233 6.15 -10.79 -22.60
C GLU A 233 7.57 -11.15 -22.12
N ASN A 234 8.58 -10.96 -22.99
CA ASN A 234 9.99 -11.34 -22.74
C ASN A 234 10.84 -10.16 -22.24
N LYS A 235 10.38 -9.41 -21.24
CA LYS A 235 11.15 -8.30 -20.67
C LYS A 235 12.10 -8.79 -19.56
N PRO A 236 13.28 -8.15 -19.39
CA PRO A 236 14.16 -8.42 -18.25
C PRO A 236 13.43 -8.26 -16.91
N GLN A 237 13.80 -9.07 -15.91
CA GLN A 237 13.14 -9.06 -14.58
C GLN A 237 13.19 -7.69 -13.89
N LEU A 238 14.26 -6.89 -14.11
CA LEU A 238 14.44 -5.57 -13.50
C LEU A 238 13.79 -4.42 -14.28
N THR A 239 13.01 -4.68 -15.32
CA THR A 239 12.47 -3.65 -16.23
C THR A 239 11.65 -2.59 -15.48
N ASN A 240 10.73 -3.01 -14.63
CA ASN A 240 9.86 -2.06 -13.92
C ASN A 240 10.67 -1.20 -12.94
N GLY A 241 11.63 -1.81 -12.23
CA GLY A 241 12.56 -1.08 -11.36
C GLY A 241 13.41 -0.05 -12.12
N PHE A 242 13.95 -0.42 -13.27
CA PHE A 242 14.73 0.51 -14.10
C PHE A 242 13.87 1.63 -14.69
N ILE A 243 12.61 1.38 -15.04
CA ILE A 243 11.68 2.44 -15.46
C ILE A 243 11.51 3.46 -14.34
N CYS A 244 11.14 3.02 -13.13
CA CYS A 244 10.91 3.92 -12.00
C CYS A 244 12.19 4.71 -11.64
N MET A 245 13.34 4.04 -11.55
CA MET A 245 14.64 4.67 -11.28
C MET A 245 15.05 5.63 -12.39
N GLY A 246 14.85 5.27 -13.67
CA GLY A 246 15.17 6.13 -14.82
C GLY A 246 14.42 7.46 -14.76
N TYR A 247 13.11 7.42 -14.51
CA TYR A 247 12.32 8.64 -14.36
C TYR A 247 12.74 9.45 -13.12
N ALA A 248 13.09 8.80 -12.02
CA ALA A 248 13.61 9.47 -10.84
C ALA A 248 14.91 10.23 -11.15
N VAL A 249 15.87 9.57 -11.82
CA VAL A 249 17.13 10.19 -12.23
C VAL A 249 16.90 11.37 -13.18
N ILE A 250 16.04 11.20 -14.20
CA ILE A 250 15.67 12.28 -15.13
C ILE A 250 15.08 13.47 -14.36
N GLY A 251 14.17 13.21 -13.43
CA GLY A 251 13.53 14.26 -12.63
C GLY A 251 14.50 14.98 -11.71
N ILE A 252 15.41 14.26 -11.07
CA ILE A 252 16.45 14.85 -10.21
C ILE A 252 17.40 15.74 -11.03
N ILE A 253 17.87 15.26 -12.19
CA ILE A 253 18.75 16.03 -13.08
C ILE A 253 18.02 17.31 -13.55
N TYR A 254 16.79 17.18 -14.01
CA TYR A 254 15.98 18.32 -14.44
C TYR A 254 15.85 19.38 -13.34
N ARG A 255 15.48 18.96 -12.13
CA ARG A 255 15.32 19.89 -10.99
C ARG A 255 16.65 20.50 -10.55
N ALA A 256 17.74 19.72 -10.53
CA ALA A 256 19.06 20.23 -10.18
C ALA A 256 19.55 21.30 -11.14
N ILE A 257 19.31 21.14 -12.44
CA ILE A 257 19.61 22.17 -13.46
C ILE A 257 18.75 23.41 -13.25
N ARG A 258 17.44 23.24 -13.02
CA ARG A 258 16.50 24.35 -12.85
C ARG A 258 16.76 25.17 -11.58
N GLU A 259 16.99 24.49 -10.45
CA GLU A 259 17.26 25.12 -9.16
C GLU A 259 18.72 25.56 -9.01
N LYS A 260 19.60 25.15 -9.93
CA LYS A 260 21.06 25.37 -9.86
C LYS A 260 21.64 24.92 -8.53
N SER A 261 21.11 23.83 -7.97
CA SER A 261 21.50 23.28 -6.67
C SER A 261 21.55 21.76 -6.71
N THR A 262 22.51 21.20 -5.99
CA THR A 262 22.60 19.76 -5.76
C THR A 262 21.76 19.29 -4.58
N ASP A 263 21.13 20.18 -3.81
CA ASP A 263 20.26 19.84 -2.68
C ASP A 263 19.04 19.02 -3.10
N VAL A 264 18.64 19.10 -4.38
CA VAL A 264 17.62 18.25 -4.98
C VAL A 264 17.95 16.78 -4.81
N VAL A 265 19.21 16.39 -5.03
CA VAL A 265 19.66 14.99 -4.86
C VAL A 265 19.49 14.56 -3.42
N LYS A 266 19.89 15.42 -2.47
CA LYS A 266 19.74 15.16 -1.04
C LYS A 266 18.26 14.97 -0.65
N ARG A 267 17.38 15.86 -1.10
CA ARG A 267 15.93 15.76 -0.85
C ARG A 267 15.34 14.48 -1.43
N ALA A 268 15.70 14.14 -2.67
CA ALA A 268 15.23 12.92 -3.33
C ALA A 268 15.69 11.65 -2.60
N ILE A 269 16.93 11.59 -2.12
CA ILE A 269 17.45 10.47 -1.33
C ILE A 269 16.75 10.42 0.04
N GLN A 270 16.50 11.56 0.67
CA GLN A 270 15.78 11.64 1.95
C GLN A 270 14.31 11.22 1.85
N ALA A 271 13.72 11.29 0.65
CA ALA A 271 12.36 10.83 0.39
C ALA A 271 12.24 9.30 0.33
N ILE A 272 13.37 8.60 0.15
CA ILE A 272 13.38 7.13 0.16
C ILE A 272 13.15 6.65 1.60
N ASP A 273 12.12 5.83 1.79
CA ASP A 273 11.91 5.13 3.05
C ASP A 273 12.87 3.93 3.15
N PHE A 274 14.10 4.22 3.58
CA PHE A 274 15.12 3.20 3.81
C PHE A 274 14.68 2.15 4.84
N ASN A 275 13.81 2.50 5.79
CA ASN A 275 13.31 1.55 6.77
C ASN A 275 12.49 0.46 6.08
N THR A 276 11.58 0.83 5.19
CA THR A 276 10.80 -0.13 4.39
C THR A 276 11.69 -0.97 3.47
N LEU A 277 12.67 -0.36 2.78
CA LEU A 277 13.58 -1.11 1.90
C LEU A 277 14.42 -2.12 2.68
N LEU A 278 15.02 -1.73 3.79
CA LEU A 278 15.83 -2.60 4.65
C LEU A 278 14.99 -3.71 5.29
N LEU A 279 13.76 -3.39 5.71
CA LEU A 279 12.80 -4.38 6.19
C LEU A 279 12.53 -5.45 5.14
N LEU A 280 12.24 -5.04 3.90
CA LEU A 280 11.97 -5.97 2.80
C LEU A 280 13.18 -6.83 2.45
N ILE A 281 14.38 -6.24 2.39
CA ILE A 281 15.62 -7.01 2.15
C ILE A 281 15.78 -8.10 3.22
N GLY A 282 15.64 -7.75 4.50
CA GLY A 282 15.70 -8.71 5.59
C GLY A 282 14.62 -9.80 5.50
N LEU A 283 13.38 -9.40 5.20
CA LEU A 283 12.26 -10.33 5.04
C LEU A 283 12.45 -11.29 3.87
N PHE A 284 12.90 -10.83 2.71
CA PHE A 284 13.14 -11.69 1.56
C PHE A 284 14.16 -12.79 1.88
N VAL A 285 15.23 -12.44 2.60
CA VAL A 285 16.24 -13.41 3.04
C VAL A 285 15.64 -14.44 4.01
N VAL A 286 14.89 -13.98 5.02
CA VAL A 286 14.24 -14.88 6.00
C VAL A 286 13.19 -15.76 5.31
N ILE A 287 12.35 -15.20 4.44
CA ILE A 287 11.32 -15.93 3.69
C ILE A 287 11.95 -17.02 2.81
N SER A 288 13.04 -16.69 2.09
CA SER A 288 13.79 -17.68 1.33
C SER A 288 14.31 -18.81 2.23
N GLY A 289 14.85 -18.46 3.40
CA GLY A 289 15.36 -19.45 4.36
C GLY A 289 14.26 -20.35 4.94
N ILE A 290 13.10 -19.82 5.33
CA ILE A 290 11.99 -20.64 5.82
C ILE A 290 11.37 -21.50 4.72
N THR A 291 11.42 -21.03 3.46
CA THR A 291 10.98 -21.81 2.29
C THR A 291 11.92 -23.00 2.08
N GLU A 292 13.23 -22.80 2.03
CA GLU A 292 14.22 -23.88 1.92
C GLU A 292 14.15 -24.88 3.09
N ALA A 293 13.79 -24.40 4.28
CA ALA A 293 13.62 -25.24 5.47
C ALA A 293 12.30 -26.02 5.50
N GLY A 294 11.38 -25.85 4.51
CA GLY A 294 10.08 -26.53 4.45
C GLY A 294 9.04 -26.01 5.45
N VAL A 295 9.25 -24.82 6.03
CA VAL A 295 8.31 -24.21 7.00
C VAL A 295 7.06 -23.73 6.29
N ILE A 296 7.20 -23.15 5.07
CA ILE A 296 6.07 -22.69 4.26
C ILE A 296 5.12 -23.84 3.96
N ASP A 297 5.63 -25.00 3.56
CA ASP A 297 4.82 -26.18 3.26
C ASP A 297 4.05 -26.68 4.51
N ALA A 298 4.71 -26.67 5.67
CA ALA A 298 4.07 -27.06 6.92
C ALA A 298 2.93 -26.10 7.33
N ILE A 299 3.11 -24.80 7.11
CA ILE A 299 2.06 -23.80 7.34
C ILE A 299 0.91 -24.00 6.35
N ALA A 300 1.23 -24.19 5.06
CA ALA A 300 0.22 -24.46 4.02
C ALA A 300 -0.61 -25.71 4.32
N GLU A 301 0.04 -26.82 4.73
CA GLU A 301 -0.68 -28.02 5.16
C GLU A 301 -1.61 -27.76 6.34
N LEU A 302 -1.19 -26.95 7.32
CA LEU A 302 -2.03 -26.59 8.45
C LEU A 302 -3.30 -25.86 7.98
N PHE A 303 -3.16 -24.90 7.07
CA PHE A 303 -4.31 -24.20 6.47
C PHE A 303 -5.25 -25.16 5.74
N VAL A 304 -4.71 -26.08 4.94
CA VAL A 304 -5.50 -27.09 4.22
C VAL A 304 -6.23 -28.04 5.17
N ARG A 305 -5.58 -28.44 6.27
CA ARG A 305 -6.25 -29.25 7.31
C ARG A 305 -7.41 -28.52 7.99
N LEU A 306 -7.27 -27.21 8.21
CA LEU A 306 -8.31 -26.38 8.85
C LEU A 306 -9.45 -26.02 7.89
N GLY A 307 -9.11 -25.68 6.64
CA GLY A 307 -10.07 -25.21 5.63
C GLY A 307 -10.69 -26.31 4.76
N GLY A 308 -10.13 -27.53 4.81
CA GLY A 308 -10.55 -28.64 3.95
C GLY A 308 -10.19 -28.43 2.48
N SER A 309 -10.89 -29.15 1.57
CA SER A 309 -10.64 -29.11 0.13
C SER A 309 -11.42 -28.01 -0.61
N SER A 310 -12.21 -27.20 0.08
CA SER A 310 -13.03 -26.16 -0.55
C SER A 310 -12.24 -24.89 -0.78
N VAL A 311 -12.07 -24.49 -2.04
CA VAL A 311 -11.42 -23.22 -2.42
C VAL A 311 -12.14 -22.02 -1.81
N PHE A 312 -13.49 -22.07 -1.75
CA PHE A 312 -14.27 -20.99 -1.14
C PHE A 312 -13.98 -20.82 0.35
N VAL A 313 -13.90 -21.92 1.10
CA VAL A 313 -13.58 -21.88 2.54
C VAL A 313 -12.17 -21.35 2.73
N MET A 314 -11.20 -21.81 1.94
CA MET A 314 -9.82 -21.34 1.99
C MET A 314 -9.69 -19.84 1.66
N TYR A 315 -10.34 -19.40 0.58
CA TYR A 315 -10.41 -18.00 0.19
C TYR A 315 -11.00 -17.15 1.32
N THR A 316 -12.14 -17.59 1.89
CA THR A 316 -12.80 -16.90 3.00
C THR A 316 -11.87 -16.80 4.22
N MET A 317 -11.20 -17.90 4.58
CA MET A 317 -10.22 -17.91 5.68
C MET A 317 -9.09 -16.94 5.41
N ILE A 318 -8.48 -16.97 4.22
CA ILE A 318 -7.37 -16.07 3.86
C ILE A 318 -7.82 -14.61 3.97
N VAL A 319 -8.97 -14.25 3.41
CA VAL A 319 -9.45 -12.86 3.48
C VAL A 319 -9.65 -12.40 4.92
N PHE A 320 -10.46 -13.11 5.71
CA PHE A 320 -10.85 -12.63 7.03
C PHE A 320 -9.74 -12.78 8.09
N VAL A 321 -8.92 -13.81 8.01
CA VAL A 321 -7.72 -13.93 8.85
C VAL A 321 -6.76 -12.78 8.53
N SER A 322 -6.57 -12.46 7.23
CA SER A 322 -5.74 -11.32 6.82
C SER A 322 -6.28 -10.00 7.33
N VAL A 323 -7.59 -9.77 7.29
CA VAL A 323 -8.23 -8.56 7.86
C VAL A 323 -7.92 -8.43 9.34
N ILE A 324 -8.08 -9.50 10.11
CA ILE A 324 -7.87 -9.47 11.57
C ILE A 324 -6.40 -9.26 11.89
N ILE A 325 -5.49 -9.96 11.23
CA ILE A 325 -4.05 -9.83 11.50
C ILE A 325 -3.57 -8.44 11.08
N SER A 326 -3.92 -7.98 9.87
CA SER A 326 -3.49 -6.68 9.36
C SER A 326 -4.07 -5.49 10.15
N ALA A 327 -5.14 -5.67 10.91
CA ALA A 327 -5.63 -4.65 11.83
C ALA A 327 -4.58 -4.25 12.91
N PHE A 328 -3.63 -5.13 13.23
CA PHE A 328 -2.63 -4.92 14.29
C PHE A 328 -1.19 -5.07 13.79
N VAL A 329 -0.99 -5.76 12.69
CA VAL A 329 0.30 -6.02 12.04
C VAL A 329 0.36 -5.20 10.76
N ASP A 330 1.48 -4.53 10.54
CA ASP A 330 1.72 -3.82 9.28
C ASP A 330 1.51 -4.75 8.08
N ASN A 331 0.82 -4.27 7.05
CA ASN A 331 0.46 -5.04 5.87
C ASN A 331 1.69 -5.53 5.07
N ILE A 332 2.79 -4.78 5.07
CA ILE A 332 3.99 -5.10 4.28
C ILE A 332 4.63 -6.43 4.72
N PRO A 333 5.09 -6.62 5.98
CA PRO A 333 5.67 -7.89 6.41
C PRO A 333 4.67 -9.04 6.33
N TYR A 334 3.40 -8.77 6.59
CA TYR A 334 2.36 -9.78 6.53
C TYR A 334 2.18 -10.32 5.10
N VAL A 335 1.98 -9.45 4.12
CA VAL A 335 1.80 -9.86 2.71
C VAL A 335 3.05 -10.54 2.17
N ALA A 336 4.25 -9.98 2.42
CA ALA A 336 5.50 -10.59 1.99
C ALA A 336 5.63 -12.05 2.44
N THR A 337 5.22 -12.36 3.68
CA THR A 337 5.27 -13.72 4.23
C THR A 337 4.14 -14.61 3.72
N MET A 338 2.93 -14.06 3.59
CA MET A 338 1.76 -14.86 3.22
C MET A 338 1.72 -15.21 1.74
N LEU A 339 2.36 -14.47 0.85
CA LEU A 339 2.40 -14.79 -0.58
C LEU A 339 2.94 -16.21 -0.85
N PRO A 340 4.12 -16.61 -0.34
CA PRO A 340 4.58 -18.00 -0.51
C PRO A 340 3.71 -19.04 0.21
N VAL A 341 3.11 -18.69 1.35
CA VAL A 341 2.17 -19.59 2.05
C VAL A 341 0.93 -19.84 1.19
N VAL A 342 0.35 -18.79 0.60
CA VAL A 342 -0.81 -18.90 -0.29
C VAL A 342 -0.47 -19.72 -1.54
N GLN A 343 0.74 -19.58 -2.09
CA GLN A 343 1.21 -20.44 -3.18
C GLN A 343 1.30 -21.91 -2.74
N GLY A 344 1.84 -22.16 -1.56
CA GLY A 344 1.92 -23.51 -0.99
C GLY A 344 0.53 -24.14 -0.78
N ILE A 345 -0.44 -23.34 -0.29
CA ILE A 345 -1.85 -23.75 -0.15
C ILE A 345 -2.42 -24.12 -1.52
N ALA A 346 -2.28 -23.25 -2.52
CA ALA A 346 -2.79 -23.49 -3.87
C ALA A 346 -2.19 -24.76 -4.49
N ASN A 347 -0.88 -24.97 -4.35
CA ASN A 347 -0.18 -26.17 -4.80
C ASN A 347 -0.72 -27.43 -4.11
N SER A 348 -0.92 -27.40 -2.78
CA SER A 348 -1.44 -28.52 -2.00
C SER A 348 -2.90 -28.86 -2.35
N MET A 349 -3.68 -27.86 -2.77
CA MET A 349 -5.06 -28.03 -3.22
C MET A 349 -5.17 -28.37 -4.71
N GLY A 350 -4.08 -28.24 -5.49
CA GLY A 350 -4.09 -28.43 -6.94
C GLY A 350 -4.89 -27.39 -7.70
N VAL A 351 -4.91 -26.11 -7.22
CA VAL A 351 -5.67 -25.00 -7.80
C VAL A 351 -4.78 -23.82 -8.18
N GLU A 352 -5.26 -22.98 -9.09
CA GLU A 352 -4.60 -21.72 -9.41
C GLU A 352 -4.63 -20.76 -8.20
N PRO A 353 -3.53 -20.06 -7.89
CA PRO A 353 -3.41 -19.26 -6.67
C PRO A 353 -4.13 -17.92 -6.71
N TYR A 354 -4.58 -17.45 -7.86
CA TYR A 354 -4.93 -16.04 -8.07
C TYR A 354 -6.11 -15.55 -7.22
N VAL A 355 -7.18 -16.35 -7.07
CA VAL A 355 -8.28 -15.99 -6.18
C VAL A 355 -7.81 -15.81 -4.75
N LEU A 356 -6.88 -16.66 -4.31
CA LEU A 356 -6.30 -16.63 -2.95
C LEU A 356 -5.35 -15.43 -2.79
N TYR A 357 -4.53 -15.10 -3.81
CA TYR A 357 -3.68 -13.92 -3.82
C TYR A 357 -4.49 -12.62 -3.75
N PHE A 358 -5.54 -12.51 -4.55
CA PHE A 358 -6.40 -11.34 -4.54
C PHE A 358 -7.15 -11.22 -3.22
N GLY A 359 -7.59 -12.36 -2.66
CA GLY A 359 -8.15 -12.41 -1.31
C GLY A 359 -7.18 -11.96 -0.23
N LEU A 360 -5.92 -12.41 -0.30
CA LEU A 360 -4.85 -11.96 0.59
C LEU A 360 -4.65 -10.45 0.50
N LEU A 361 -4.55 -9.90 -0.71
CA LEU A 361 -4.31 -8.47 -0.91
C LEU A 361 -5.48 -7.63 -0.36
N ILE A 362 -6.72 -8.02 -0.68
CA ILE A 362 -7.92 -7.35 -0.14
C ILE A 362 -7.92 -7.41 1.39
N GLY A 363 -7.76 -8.61 1.96
CA GLY A 363 -7.77 -8.78 3.41
C GLY A 363 -6.66 -8.02 4.11
N ALA A 364 -5.44 -8.09 3.63
CA ALA A 364 -4.28 -7.47 4.24
C ALA A 364 -4.27 -5.94 4.08
N THR A 365 -4.48 -5.43 2.87
CA THR A 365 -4.40 -3.97 2.64
C THR A 365 -5.57 -3.24 3.29
N LEU A 366 -6.80 -3.74 3.09
CA LEU A 366 -7.97 -3.07 3.65
C LEU A 366 -8.12 -3.30 5.16
N GLY A 367 -7.67 -4.46 5.66
CA GLY A 367 -7.73 -4.80 7.09
C GLY A 367 -6.98 -3.82 7.97
N GLY A 368 -5.87 -3.24 7.48
CA GLY A 368 -5.13 -2.19 8.18
C GLY A 368 -5.96 -0.95 8.54
N ASN A 369 -7.08 -0.73 7.83
CA ASN A 369 -8.00 0.39 8.11
C ASN A 369 -8.90 0.18 9.34
N LEU A 370 -8.92 -1.02 9.93
CA LEU A 370 -9.72 -1.28 11.15
C LEU A 370 -9.21 -0.55 12.37
N THR A 371 -7.90 -0.32 12.48
CA THR A 371 -7.31 0.30 13.68
C THR A 371 -6.40 1.49 13.34
N PRO A 372 -6.15 2.37 14.32
CA PRO A 372 -5.25 3.52 14.15
C PRO A 372 -3.81 3.15 13.76
N VAL A 373 -3.38 1.92 14.06
CA VAL A 373 -1.99 1.46 13.91
C VAL A 373 -1.81 0.40 12.83
N GLY A 374 -2.90 -0.08 12.23
CA GLY A 374 -2.87 -1.18 11.26
C GLY A 374 -2.30 -0.80 9.88
N ALA A 375 -2.24 0.50 9.55
CA ALA A 375 -1.64 0.98 8.31
C ALA A 375 -0.83 2.25 8.53
N SER A 376 0.29 2.40 7.83
CA SER A 376 1.18 3.57 7.92
C SER A 376 0.48 4.88 7.55
N ALA A 377 -0.47 4.86 6.61
CA ALA A 377 -1.31 6.00 6.25
C ALA A 377 -2.12 6.55 7.44
N ASN A 378 -2.67 5.64 8.27
CA ASN A 378 -3.43 6.02 9.47
C ASN A 378 -2.52 6.70 10.49
N ILE A 379 -1.33 6.14 10.70
CA ILE A 379 -0.31 6.70 11.60
C ILE A 379 0.12 8.09 11.14
N ALA A 380 0.32 8.29 9.83
CA ALA A 380 0.67 9.58 9.23
C ALA A 380 -0.44 10.63 9.47
N ALA A 381 -1.71 10.29 9.22
CA ALA A 381 -2.84 11.21 9.44
C ALA A 381 -2.97 11.59 10.93
N ILE A 382 -2.84 10.62 11.83
CA ILE A 382 -2.86 10.86 13.28
C ILE A 382 -1.65 11.72 13.70
N GLY A 383 -0.48 11.47 13.10
CA GLY A 383 0.72 12.27 13.33
C GLY A 383 0.54 13.74 12.97
N ILE A 384 -0.12 14.04 11.84
CA ILE A 384 -0.48 15.42 11.43
C ILE A 384 -1.42 16.03 12.46
N LEU A 385 -2.48 15.31 12.85
CA LEU A 385 -3.44 15.79 13.85
C LEU A 385 -2.78 16.09 15.19
N ASN A 386 -1.91 15.20 15.68
CA ASN A 386 -1.20 15.37 16.93
C ASN A 386 -0.25 16.59 16.92
N LYS A 387 0.46 16.83 15.82
CA LYS A 387 1.31 18.04 15.65
C LYS A 387 0.51 19.33 15.72
N GLU A 388 -0.74 19.30 15.32
CA GLU A 388 -1.68 20.43 15.36
C GLU A 388 -2.48 20.51 16.67
N GLY A 389 -2.15 19.68 17.65
CA GLY A 389 -2.75 19.68 19.00
C GLY A 389 -4.06 18.90 19.14
N TYR A 390 -4.49 18.19 18.09
CA TYR A 390 -5.69 17.36 18.14
C TYR A 390 -5.35 15.95 18.66
N LYS A 391 -5.99 15.54 19.75
CA LYS A 391 -5.85 14.18 20.29
C LYS A 391 -6.88 13.25 19.67
N VAL A 392 -6.42 12.26 18.94
CA VAL A 392 -7.27 11.25 18.29
C VAL A 392 -7.48 10.08 19.26
N SER A 393 -8.74 9.81 19.62
CA SER A 393 -9.09 8.62 20.39
C SER A 393 -9.31 7.42 19.46
N SER A 394 -9.11 6.21 19.98
CA SER A 394 -9.46 5.00 19.23
C SER A 394 -10.94 4.97 18.84
N LYS A 395 -11.82 5.55 19.64
CA LYS A 395 -13.26 5.66 19.34
C LYS A 395 -13.53 6.55 18.13
N ASP A 396 -12.80 7.66 17.98
CA ASP A 396 -12.94 8.56 16.82
C ASP A 396 -12.53 7.83 15.56
N PHE A 397 -11.44 7.07 15.62
CA PHE A 397 -10.97 6.27 14.50
C PHE A 397 -11.96 5.16 14.13
N PHE A 398 -12.39 4.35 15.10
CA PHE A 398 -13.29 3.22 14.87
C PHE A 398 -14.64 3.62 14.28
N ARG A 399 -15.12 4.82 14.61
CA ARG A 399 -16.38 5.35 14.06
C ARG A 399 -16.39 5.45 12.54
N ILE A 400 -15.22 5.67 11.93
CA ILE A 400 -15.06 5.78 10.49
C ILE A 400 -14.42 4.51 9.94
N GLY A 401 -13.31 4.08 10.52
CA GLY A 401 -12.50 2.96 10.05
C GLY A 401 -13.28 1.66 9.96
N ILE A 402 -14.07 1.30 11.00
CA ILE A 402 -14.80 0.03 11.00
C ILE A 402 -15.87 -0.04 9.89
N PRO A 403 -16.87 0.88 9.80
CA PRO A 403 -17.89 0.76 8.77
C PRO A 403 -17.31 0.92 7.36
N PHE A 404 -16.29 1.76 7.19
CA PHE A 404 -15.61 1.93 5.93
C PHE A 404 -14.90 0.63 5.50
N THR A 405 -14.12 0.03 6.38
CA THR A 405 -13.37 -1.21 6.10
C THR A 405 -14.29 -2.38 5.84
N LEU A 406 -15.32 -2.56 6.65
CA LEU A 406 -16.25 -3.68 6.48
C LEU A 406 -16.92 -3.64 5.11
N ILE A 407 -17.47 -2.48 4.70
CA ILE A 407 -18.12 -2.39 3.39
C ILE A 407 -17.13 -2.61 2.24
N ALA A 408 -15.92 -2.07 2.34
CA ALA A 408 -14.89 -2.23 1.32
C ALA A 408 -14.43 -3.69 1.21
N VAL A 409 -14.15 -4.34 2.35
CA VAL A 409 -13.72 -5.75 2.39
C VAL A 409 -14.82 -6.67 1.86
N PHE A 410 -16.08 -6.53 2.34
CA PHE A 410 -17.16 -7.39 1.89
C PHE A 410 -17.45 -7.22 0.40
N SER A 411 -17.40 -5.99 -0.11
CA SER A 411 -17.60 -5.72 -1.55
C SER A 411 -16.47 -6.32 -2.37
N GLY A 412 -15.21 -6.08 -1.99
CA GLY A 412 -14.04 -6.66 -2.65
C GLY A 412 -14.04 -8.19 -2.59
N TYR A 413 -14.36 -8.77 -1.44
CA TYR A 413 -14.49 -10.20 -1.24
C TYR A 413 -15.53 -10.84 -2.19
N ILE A 414 -16.73 -10.26 -2.28
CA ILE A 414 -17.79 -10.79 -3.14
C ILE A 414 -17.39 -10.68 -4.62
N ILE A 415 -16.91 -9.52 -5.05
CA ILE A 415 -16.55 -9.30 -6.46
C ILE A 415 -15.39 -10.19 -6.88
N THR A 416 -14.36 -10.31 -6.04
CA THR A 416 -13.22 -11.20 -6.35
C THR A 416 -13.67 -12.66 -6.47
N TRP A 417 -14.53 -13.12 -5.58
CA TRP A 417 -15.06 -14.48 -5.68
C TRP A 417 -15.91 -14.70 -6.95
N LEU A 418 -16.78 -13.75 -7.29
CA LEU A 418 -17.60 -13.84 -8.50
C LEU A 418 -16.81 -13.89 -9.80
N ILE A 419 -15.62 -13.29 -9.82
CA ILE A 419 -14.77 -13.24 -11.02
C ILE A 419 -13.81 -14.45 -11.05
N TRP A 420 -13.24 -14.83 -9.93
CA TRP A 420 -12.10 -15.73 -9.82
C TRP A 420 -12.36 -17.05 -9.09
N GLY A 421 -13.51 -17.15 -8.41
CA GLY A 421 -13.94 -18.33 -7.64
C GLY A 421 -14.54 -19.48 -8.45
#